data_ea2df08d54ab2e2c8df0783580a23a6f
#
_entry.id   ea2df08d54ab2e2c8df0783580a23a6f
#
_cell.length_a   1.000
_cell.length_b   1.000
_cell.length_c   1.000
_cell.angle_alpha   90.00
_cell.angle_beta   90.00
_cell.angle_gamma   90.00
#
_symmetry.space_group_name_H-M   'P 1'
#
loop_
_entity.id
_entity.type
_entity.pdbx_description
1 polymer ?
#
loop_
_entity_poly.entity_id
_entity_poly.type
_entity_poly.pdbx_seq_one_letter_code
_entity_poly.pdbx_strand_id
1 'polypeptide(L)'
;EPMTMRGLTARNRLWLPPMCMYTVEAQDGVVTDWHVTHYASRAVGGFGTIIVEATAVTPEGRLSPYDLGLWSDEQIAGQRRLVEAIHAGGAVAGIQIGHGGRKSGTAPWRPKVEGARTGTLEGWELLAPSAIPFPEHAVPTELDEAGISRLVEAFAAAARRSVEAGYDVVEIHGAHGYLIHEFRSPLSNRRTDSYGGSAENRQRFALQVVRAVREAVG
;
A
#
# COMPACT_ATOMS: atom_id res chain seq x y z
N GLU A 1 17.09 -15.15 -17.82
CA GLU A 1 18.37 -14.62 -17.36
C GLU A 1 18.19 -13.87 -16.03
N PRO A 2 19.15 -13.95 -15.09
CA PRO A 2 19.11 -13.18 -13.85
C PRO A 2 19.06 -11.67 -14.10
N MET A 3 18.52 -10.93 -13.14
CA MET A 3 18.45 -9.47 -13.15
C MET A 3 19.01 -8.92 -11.84
N THR A 4 20.04 -8.08 -11.94
CA THR A 4 20.64 -7.43 -10.76
C THR A 4 20.17 -5.99 -10.65
N MET A 5 19.69 -5.61 -9.46
CA MET A 5 19.31 -4.26 -9.08
C MET A 5 20.07 -3.88 -7.82
N ARG A 6 21.03 -2.96 -7.94
CA ARG A 6 21.97 -2.64 -6.85
C ARG A 6 22.65 -3.93 -6.33
N GLY A 7 22.53 -4.24 -5.03
CA GLY A 7 23.06 -5.45 -4.40
C GLY A 7 22.16 -6.68 -4.46
N LEU A 8 20.96 -6.58 -5.07
CA LEU A 8 19.97 -7.65 -5.13
C LEU A 8 19.94 -8.31 -6.50
N THR A 9 19.99 -9.65 -6.56
CA THR A 9 19.89 -10.40 -7.82
C THR A 9 18.68 -11.32 -7.79
N ALA A 10 17.69 -11.03 -8.64
CA ALA A 10 16.57 -11.91 -8.94
C ALA A 10 16.99 -12.98 -9.96
N ARG A 11 16.51 -14.23 -9.79
CA ARG A 11 16.85 -15.37 -10.67
C ARG A 11 16.42 -15.20 -12.13
N ASN A 12 15.42 -14.33 -12.39
CA ASN A 12 14.96 -13.96 -13.72
C ASN A 12 14.24 -12.59 -13.69
N ARG A 13 13.73 -12.14 -14.85
CA ARG A 13 13.06 -10.87 -15.05
C ARG A 13 11.53 -10.95 -14.92
N LEU A 14 10.99 -12.08 -14.48
CA LEU A 14 9.56 -12.27 -14.30
C LEU A 14 9.14 -11.81 -12.90
N TRP A 15 8.31 -10.78 -12.83
CA TRP A 15 7.81 -10.20 -11.61
C TRP A 15 6.31 -10.48 -11.46
N LEU A 16 5.89 -10.92 -10.28
CA LEU A 16 4.48 -10.92 -9.92
C LEU A 16 4.14 -9.50 -9.43
N PRO A 17 3.25 -8.76 -10.12
CA PRO A 17 2.83 -7.44 -9.67
C PRO A 17 1.92 -7.54 -8.44
N PRO A 18 1.79 -6.45 -7.65
CA PRO A 18 0.89 -6.42 -6.49
C PRO A 18 -0.58 -6.44 -6.94
N MET A 19 -1.37 -7.38 -6.40
CA MET A 19 -2.79 -7.56 -6.71
C MET A 19 -3.56 -7.90 -5.44
N CYS A 20 -4.46 -7.01 -5.00
CA CYS A 20 -5.27 -7.21 -3.80
C CYS A 20 -6.16 -8.45 -3.90
N MET A 21 -6.18 -9.24 -2.82
CA MET A 21 -7.01 -10.46 -2.74
C MET A 21 -8.19 -10.31 -1.79
N TYR A 22 -8.17 -9.29 -0.91
CA TYR A 22 -9.26 -9.02 0.04
C TYR A 22 -9.58 -10.23 0.93
N THR A 23 -8.56 -10.86 1.53
CA THR A 23 -8.70 -12.14 2.22
C THR A 23 -8.38 -12.10 3.72
N VAL A 24 -8.26 -10.91 4.30
CA VAL A 24 -8.08 -10.70 5.74
C VAL A 24 -9.45 -10.68 6.43
N GLU A 25 -10.01 -11.85 6.71
CA GLU A 25 -11.37 -11.98 7.30
C GLU A 25 -11.49 -11.34 8.68
N ALA A 26 -10.42 -11.34 9.47
CA ALA A 26 -10.36 -10.71 10.79
C ALA A 26 -10.33 -9.17 10.73
N GLN A 27 -10.12 -8.59 9.54
CA GLN A 27 -10.04 -7.14 9.28
C GLN A 27 -8.96 -6.41 10.11
N ASP A 28 -7.93 -7.15 10.53
CA ASP A 28 -6.81 -6.69 11.36
C ASP A 28 -5.53 -6.37 10.57
N GLY A 29 -5.56 -6.57 9.25
CA GLY A 29 -4.42 -6.36 8.36
C GLY A 29 -3.35 -7.45 8.43
N VAL A 30 -3.56 -8.52 9.19
CA VAL A 30 -2.58 -9.60 9.40
C VAL A 30 -2.57 -10.59 8.24
N VAL A 31 -1.39 -11.04 7.85
CA VAL A 31 -1.18 -12.08 6.83
C VAL A 31 -1.90 -13.37 7.22
N THR A 32 -2.69 -13.92 6.32
CA THR A 32 -3.40 -15.20 6.50
C THR A 32 -2.65 -16.37 5.84
N ASP A 33 -3.06 -17.61 6.13
CA ASP A 33 -2.52 -18.81 5.47
C ASP A 33 -2.73 -18.79 3.96
N TRP A 34 -3.80 -18.14 3.50
CA TRP A 34 -4.06 -17.95 2.07
C TRP A 34 -2.97 -17.12 1.40
N HIS A 35 -2.54 -16.01 2.01
CA HIS A 35 -1.46 -15.19 1.47
C HIS A 35 -0.17 -16.02 1.33
N VAL A 36 0.20 -16.78 2.37
CA VAL A 36 1.38 -17.64 2.33
C VAL A 36 1.28 -18.66 1.20
N THR A 37 0.15 -19.37 1.08
CA THR A 37 -0.10 -20.35 0.02
C THR A 37 -0.03 -19.70 -1.38
N HIS A 38 -0.69 -18.56 -1.53
CA HIS A 38 -0.75 -17.82 -2.80
C HIS A 38 0.64 -17.41 -3.27
N TYR A 39 1.41 -16.72 -2.43
CA TYR A 39 2.71 -16.18 -2.85
C TYR A 39 3.79 -17.27 -2.93
N ALA A 40 3.80 -18.24 -2.00
CA ALA A 40 4.73 -19.37 -2.05
C ALA A 40 4.56 -20.19 -3.34
N SER A 41 3.32 -20.46 -3.75
CA SER A 41 3.07 -21.21 -5.01
C SER A 41 3.60 -20.47 -6.25
N ARG A 42 3.55 -19.13 -6.29
CA ARG A 42 4.10 -18.32 -7.40
C ARG A 42 5.63 -18.31 -7.34
N ALA A 43 6.21 -18.25 -6.15
CA ALA A 43 7.66 -18.36 -5.99
C ALA A 43 8.16 -19.73 -6.51
N VAL A 44 7.57 -20.84 -6.07
CA VAL A 44 7.89 -22.19 -6.58
C VAL A 44 7.61 -22.30 -8.08
N GLY A 45 6.55 -21.64 -8.57
CA GLY A 45 6.18 -21.58 -9.99
C GLY A 45 7.14 -20.84 -10.90
N GLY A 46 8.19 -20.18 -10.34
CA GLY A 46 9.30 -19.65 -11.13
C GLY A 46 9.40 -18.12 -11.21
N PHE A 47 8.54 -17.35 -10.56
CA PHE A 47 8.72 -15.88 -10.51
C PHE A 47 10.06 -15.52 -9.86
N GLY A 48 10.80 -14.58 -10.45
CA GLY A 48 12.07 -14.08 -9.93
C GLY A 48 11.89 -13.09 -8.80
N THR A 49 10.82 -12.31 -8.85
CA THR A 49 10.44 -11.34 -7.84
C THR A 49 8.93 -11.39 -7.62
N ILE A 50 8.50 -11.27 -6.38
CA ILE A 50 7.09 -11.19 -6.00
C ILE A 50 6.89 -9.89 -5.23
N ILE A 51 5.96 -9.05 -5.70
CA ILE A 51 5.52 -7.88 -4.94
C ILE A 51 4.18 -8.24 -4.28
N VAL A 52 4.20 -8.27 -2.96
CA VAL A 52 2.98 -8.50 -2.15
C VAL A 52 2.00 -7.36 -2.37
N GLU A 53 0.72 -7.67 -2.37
CA GLU A 53 -0.39 -6.76 -2.63
C GLU A 53 -0.33 -5.48 -1.81
N ALA A 54 -1.07 -4.45 -2.25
CA ALA A 54 -1.17 -3.17 -1.56
C ALA A 54 -1.46 -3.39 -0.06
N THR A 55 -0.50 -2.98 0.76
CA THR A 55 -0.50 -3.12 2.21
C THR A 55 -0.60 -1.74 2.83
N ALA A 56 -1.66 -1.51 3.60
CA ALA A 56 -1.98 -0.18 4.11
C ALA A 56 -1.01 0.26 5.21
N VAL A 57 -0.57 1.52 5.14
CA VAL A 57 0.32 2.15 6.15
C VAL A 57 -0.43 2.69 7.35
N THR A 58 -1.76 2.79 7.27
CA THR A 58 -2.68 3.16 8.38
C THR A 58 -3.98 2.34 8.24
N PRO A 59 -4.74 2.14 9.34
CA PRO A 59 -6.01 1.40 9.28
C PRO A 59 -7.01 1.98 8.30
N GLU A 60 -7.20 3.30 8.31
CA GLU A 60 -8.12 4.03 7.44
C GLU A 60 -7.66 4.07 5.98
N GLY A 61 -6.36 3.87 5.74
CA GLY A 61 -5.77 3.85 4.41
C GLY A 61 -6.03 2.57 3.60
N ARG A 62 -6.66 1.55 4.18
CA ARG A 62 -7.03 0.32 3.45
C ARG A 62 -8.03 0.60 2.34
N LEU A 63 -7.88 -0.07 1.21
CA LEU A 63 -8.86 0.00 0.11
C LEU A 63 -10.18 -0.68 0.52
N SER A 64 -10.08 -1.77 1.29
CA SER A 64 -11.20 -2.47 1.92
C SER A 64 -10.82 -2.93 3.33
N PRO A 65 -11.79 -3.25 4.19
CA PRO A 65 -11.51 -3.82 5.52
C PRO A 65 -10.65 -5.09 5.46
N TYR A 66 -10.68 -5.81 4.35
CA TYR A 66 -10.06 -7.12 4.15
C TYR A 66 -8.65 -7.05 3.54
N ASP A 67 -8.05 -5.86 3.50
CA ASP A 67 -6.68 -5.67 2.99
C ASP A 67 -5.62 -5.98 4.05
N LEU A 68 -4.42 -6.29 3.56
CA LEU A 68 -3.22 -6.33 4.40
C LEU A 68 -2.88 -4.94 4.94
N GLY A 69 -2.23 -4.94 6.10
CA GLY A 69 -1.70 -3.75 6.75
C GLY A 69 -0.32 -3.94 7.32
N LEU A 70 0.37 -2.81 7.55
CA LEU A 70 1.66 -2.79 8.23
C LEU A 70 1.80 -1.50 9.07
N TRP A 71 0.70 -1.12 9.74
CA TRP A 71 0.65 0.05 10.63
C TRP A 71 1.01 -0.25 12.09
N SER A 72 1.11 -1.54 12.46
CA SER A 72 1.42 -2.01 13.80
C SER A 72 2.52 -3.08 13.78
N ASP A 73 3.32 -3.16 14.84
CA ASP A 73 4.37 -4.17 15.00
C ASP A 73 3.79 -5.58 15.12
N GLU A 74 2.54 -5.72 15.57
CA GLU A 74 1.81 -7.00 15.62
C GLU A 74 1.68 -7.68 14.25
N GLN A 75 1.74 -6.91 13.17
CA GLN A 75 1.64 -7.41 11.79
C GLN A 75 2.97 -7.96 11.25
N ILE A 76 4.12 -7.64 11.91
CA ILE A 76 5.46 -8.03 11.44
C ILE A 76 5.63 -9.55 11.38
N ALA A 77 5.16 -10.27 12.38
CA ALA A 77 5.32 -11.73 12.45
C ALA A 77 4.65 -12.44 11.26
N GLY A 78 3.46 -12.02 10.88
CA GLY A 78 2.75 -12.53 9.70
C GLY A 78 3.49 -12.23 8.40
N GLN A 79 3.99 -11.00 8.25
CA GLN A 79 4.78 -10.59 7.08
C GLN A 79 6.10 -11.37 6.98
N ARG A 80 6.80 -11.59 8.11
CA ARG A 80 8.03 -12.41 8.15
C ARG A 80 7.79 -13.82 7.66
N ARG A 81 6.74 -14.48 8.14
CA ARG A 81 6.36 -15.82 7.69
C ARG A 81 6.09 -15.85 6.16
N LEU A 82 5.47 -14.81 5.63
CA LEU A 82 5.23 -14.67 4.19
C LEU A 82 6.52 -14.52 3.39
N VAL A 83 7.43 -13.66 3.85
CA VAL A 83 8.75 -13.45 3.25
C VAL A 83 9.56 -14.75 3.22
N GLU A 84 9.61 -15.47 4.35
CA GLU A 84 10.29 -16.76 4.45
C GLU A 84 9.76 -17.77 3.42
N ALA A 85 8.44 -17.83 3.22
CA ALA A 85 7.84 -18.71 2.22
C ALA A 85 8.16 -18.30 0.76
N ILE A 86 8.24 -17.00 0.47
CA ILE A 86 8.67 -16.49 -0.84
C ILE A 86 10.14 -16.82 -1.09
N HIS A 87 11.02 -16.57 -0.12
CA HIS A 87 12.45 -16.88 -0.22
C HIS A 87 12.71 -18.38 -0.37
N ALA A 88 11.99 -19.23 0.39
CA ALA A 88 12.08 -20.69 0.26
C ALA A 88 11.69 -21.17 -1.17
N GLY A 89 10.80 -20.47 -1.85
CA GLY A 89 10.48 -20.69 -3.26
C GLY A 89 11.50 -20.12 -4.26
N GLY A 90 12.58 -19.46 -3.79
CA GLY A 90 13.68 -18.92 -4.58
C GLY A 90 13.38 -17.59 -5.27
N ALA A 91 12.36 -16.83 -4.84
CA ALA A 91 12.05 -15.51 -5.34
C ALA A 91 12.52 -14.40 -4.38
N VAL A 92 12.78 -13.22 -4.92
CA VAL A 92 12.95 -11.97 -4.18
C VAL A 92 11.58 -11.55 -3.64
N ALA A 93 11.54 -11.13 -2.37
CA ALA A 93 10.33 -10.68 -1.71
C ALA A 93 10.23 -9.14 -1.71
N GLY A 94 9.22 -8.60 -2.36
CA GLY A 94 8.84 -7.20 -2.31
C GLY A 94 7.47 -6.99 -1.69
N ILE A 95 7.22 -5.79 -1.20
CA ILE A 95 5.91 -5.37 -0.67
C ILE A 95 5.52 -4.02 -1.24
N GLN A 96 4.25 -3.85 -1.62
CA GLN A 96 3.70 -2.56 -1.99
C GLN A 96 3.03 -1.92 -0.78
N ILE A 97 3.56 -0.79 -0.29
CA ILE A 97 2.94 0.00 0.78
C ILE A 97 2.15 1.17 0.21
N GLY A 98 0.99 1.47 0.78
CA GLY A 98 0.10 2.49 0.24
C GLY A 98 -0.96 3.01 1.19
N HIS A 99 -1.72 3.98 0.69
CA HIS A 99 -2.90 4.56 1.34
C HIS A 99 -3.95 4.89 0.29
N GLY A 100 -5.15 4.37 0.42
CA GLY A 100 -6.23 4.47 -0.58
C GLY A 100 -6.79 5.88 -0.79
N GLY A 101 -6.54 6.80 0.14
CA GLY A 101 -7.04 8.17 0.03
C GLY A 101 -8.58 8.21 0.02
N ARG A 102 -9.15 9.02 -0.85
CA ARG A 102 -10.60 9.14 -1.04
C ARG A 102 -11.28 7.90 -1.65
N LYS A 103 -10.50 6.85 -1.96
CA LYS A 103 -10.99 5.56 -2.45
C LYS A 103 -10.82 4.44 -1.42
N SER A 104 -10.42 4.78 -0.19
CA SER A 104 -10.35 3.83 0.93
C SER A 104 -11.74 3.33 1.34
N GLY A 105 -11.78 2.25 2.12
CA GLY A 105 -12.98 1.77 2.78
C GLY A 105 -14.09 1.33 1.83
N THR A 106 -13.75 0.76 0.68
CA THR A 106 -14.73 0.24 -0.28
C THR A 106 -15.01 -1.24 -0.01
N ALA A 107 -16.28 -1.65 -0.07
CA ALA A 107 -16.62 -3.07 -0.02
C ALA A 107 -16.04 -3.79 -1.25
N PRO A 108 -15.20 -4.81 -1.08
CA PRO A 108 -14.64 -5.53 -2.22
C PRO A 108 -15.73 -6.35 -2.90
N TRP A 109 -15.62 -6.50 -4.22
CA TRP A 109 -16.47 -7.44 -4.93
C TRP A 109 -16.11 -8.86 -4.48
N ARG A 110 -17.04 -9.49 -3.76
CA ARG A 110 -16.91 -10.88 -3.29
C ARG A 110 -18.24 -11.60 -3.52
N PRO A 111 -18.22 -12.84 -4.05
CA PRO A 111 -19.45 -13.58 -4.38
C PRO A 111 -20.40 -13.85 -3.20
N LYS A 112 -19.91 -13.69 -1.96
CA LYS A 112 -20.67 -13.97 -0.72
C LYS A 112 -20.97 -12.73 0.12
N VAL A 113 -20.57 -11.54 -0.31
CA VAL A 113 -20.88 -10.29 0.41
C VAL A 113 -22.17 -9.74 -0.20
N GLU A 114 -23.30 -9.98 0.48
CA GLU A 114 -24.55 -9.33 0.12
C GLU A 114 -24.40 -7.83 0.25
N GLY A 115 -24.82 -7.09 -0.79
CA GLY A 115 -24.79 -5.63 -0.79
C GLY A 115 -23.41 -5.03 -1.09
N ALA A 116 -22.54 -5.73 -1.82
CA ALA A 116 -21.34 -5.10 -2.41
C ALA A 116 -21.77 -3.82 -3.15
N ARG A 117 -21.70 -2.69 -2.47
CA ARG A 117 -22.04 -1.37 -3.01
C ARG A 117 -20.76 -0.75 -3.56
N THR A 118 -20.88 -0.12 -4.69
CA THR A 118 -19.92 0.89 -5.11
C THR A 118 -19.95 2.00 -4.07
N GLY A 119 -18.77 2.45 -3.61
CA GLY A 119 -18.68 3.57 -2.67
C GLY A 119 -18.11 3.21 -1.30
N THR A 120 -18.04 4.22 -0.46
CA THR A 120 -17.44 4.13 0.88
C THR A 120 -18.36 3.40 1.86
N LEU A 121 -17.79 2.50 2.65
CA LEU A 121 -18.47 1.85 3.77
C LEU A 121 -18.86 2.90 4.83
N GLU A 122 -20.02 2.72 5.45
CA GLU A 122 -20.52 3.61 6.49
C GLU A 122 -19.52 3.69 7.66
N GLY A 123 -19.26 4.91 8.13
CA GLY A 123 -18.33 5.18 9.23
C GLY A 123 -16.85 5.08 8.87
N TRP A 124 -16.48 4.79 7.63
CA TRP A 124 -15.08 4.77 7.21
C TRP A 124 -14.54 6.20 7.04
N GLU A 125 -13.42 6.49 7.70
CA GLU A 125 -12.72 7.77 7.55
C GLU A 125 -12.00 7.83 6.19
N LEU A 126 -12.29 8.86 5.40
CA LEU A 126 -11.59 9.14 4.15
C LEU A 126 -10.73 10.38 4.30
N LEU A 127 -9.46 10.26 3.89
CA LEU A 127 -8.49 11.36 3.88
C LEU A 127 -8.06 11.66 2.44
N ALA A 128 -7.96 12.95 2.10
CA ALA A 128 -7.54 13.37 0.77
C ALA A 128 -6.84 14.74 0.80
N PRO A 129 -6.15 15.16 -0.27
CA PRO A 129 -5.60 16.51 -0.37
C PRO A 129 -6.66 17.60 -0.38
N SER A 130 -7.87 17.31 -0.81
CA SER A 130 -9.01 18.24 -0.83
C SER A 130 -10.31 17.47 -0.64
N ALA A 131 -11.36 18.14 -0.12
CA ALA A 131 -12.68 17.55 0.13
C ALA A 131 -13.47 17.28 -1.16
N ILE A 132 -12.86 16.55 -2.11
CA ILE A 132 -13.44 16.20 -3.42
C ILE A 132 -13.65 14.68 -3.47
N PRO A 133 -14.91 14.21 -3.44
CA PRO A 133 -15.17 12.77 -3.43
C PRO A 133 -14.76 12.10 -4.75
N PHE A 134 -14.42 10.82 -4.69
CA PHE A 134 -14.43 9.96 -5.86
C PHE A 134 -15.91 9.63 -6.20
N PRO A 135 -16.29 9.42 -7.48
CA PRO A 135 -17.66 9.08 -7.83
C PRO A 135 -18.23 7.97 -6.93
N GLU A 136 -19.44 8.17 -6.42
CA GLU A 136 -20.17 7.26 -5.53
C GLU A 136 -19.56 7.08 -4.12
N HIS A 137 -18.45 7.77 -3.79
CA HIS A 137 -17.82 7.74 -2.46
C HIS A 137 -18.25 8.93 -1.59
N ALA A 138 -18.08 8.78 -0.28
CA ALA A 138 -18.29 9.86 0.66
C ALA A 138 -17.28 11.01 0.43
N VAL A 139 -17.62 12.20 0.90
CA VAL A 139 -16.70 13.35 0.86
C VAL A 139 -15.57 13.11 1.85
N PRO A 140 -14.30 13.12 1.39
CA PRO A 140 -13.17 12.93 2.29
C PRO A 140 -12.89 14.17 3.13
N THR A 141 -12.27 13.96 4.28
CA THR A 141 -11.66 15.03 5.09
C THR A 141 -10.40 15.53 4.38
N GLU A 142 -10.31 16.84 4.17
CA GLU A 142 -9.09 17.46 3.67
C GLU A 142 -7.99 17.40 4.74
N LEU A 143 -6.81 16.88 4.35
CA LEU A 143 -5.65 16.81 5.23
C LEU A 143 -5.08 18.20 5.52
N ASP A 144 -4.87 18.48 6.79
CA ASP A 144 -4.03 19.59 7.23
C ASP A 144 -2.52 19.21 7.17
N GLU A 145 -1.64 20.15 7.46
CA GLU A 145 -0.18 19.89 7.43
C GLU A 145 0.25 18.85 8.49
N ALA A 146 -0.42 18.80 9.63
CA ALA A 146 -0.16 17.80 10.66
C ALA A 146 -0.57 16.39 10.20
N GLY A 147 -1.72 16.26 9.56
CA GLY A 147 -2.18 15.04 8.93
C GLY A 147 -1.26 14.55 7.81
N ILE A 148 -0.77 15.47 6.97
CA ILE A 148 0.23 15.17 5.93
C ILE A 148 1.51 14.64 6.56
N SER A 149 2.03 15.31 7.58
CA SER A 149 3.27 14.89 8.28
C SER A 149 3.11 13.53 8.95
N ARG A 150 1.97 13.28 9.60
CA ARG A 150 1.63 11.98 10.20
C ARG A 150 1.64 10.85 9.14
N LEU A 151 1.10 11.09 7.97
CA LEU A 151 1.07 10.09 6.91
C LEU A 151 2.45 9.83 6.30
N VAL A 152 3.30 10.86 6.14
CA VAL A 152 4.70 10.67 5.74
C VAL A 152 5.41 9.75 6.72
N GLU A 153 5.25 9.96 8.03
CA GLU A 153 5.84 9.09 9.07
C GLU A 153 5.22 7.69 9.04
N ALA A 154 3.92 7.54 8.77
CA ALA A 154 3.29 6.22 8.64
C ALA A 154 3.90 5.39 7.49
N PHE A 155 4.20 6.01 6.35
CA PHE A 155 4.94 5.35 5.26
C PHE A 155 6.35 4.95 5.69
N ALA A 156 7.08 5.80 6.38
CA ALA A 156 8.42 5.49 6.89
C ALA A 156 8.37 4.35 7.92
N ALA A 157 7.41 4.37 8.83
CA ALA A 157 7.21 3.31 9.83
C ALA A 157 6.86 1.96 9.18
N ALA A 158 5.97 1.95 8.19
CA ALA A 158 5.66 0.73 7.43
C ALA A 158 6.89 0.21 6.67
N ALA A 159 7.72 1.10 6.11
CA ALA A 159 8.96 0.71 5.45
C ALA A 159 9.98 0.07 6.44
N ARG A 160 10.14 0.63 7.65
CA ARG A 160 10.97 0.00 8.70
C ARG A 160 10.47 -1.40 9.07
N ARG A 161 9.16 -1.56 9.26
CA ARG A 161 8.55 -2.87 9.53
C ARG A 161 8.72 -3.85 8.38
N SER A 162 8.71 -3.36 7.13
CA SER A 162 8.98 -4.19 5.96
C SER A 162 10.40 -4.76 5.99
N VAL A 163 11.39 -3.94 6.32
CA VAL A 163 12.80 -4.39 6.49
C VAL A 163 12.92 -5.36 7.63
N GLU A 164 12.27 -5.10 8.77
CA GLU A 164 12.27 -6.00 9.94
C GLU A 164 11.60 -7.34 9.64
N ALA A 165 10.58 -7.35 8.79
CA ALA A 165 9.95 -8.58 8.31
C ALA A 165 10.82 -9.36 7.31
N GLY A 166 11.87 -8.74 6.74
CA GLY A 166 12.83 -9.37 5.83
C GLY A 166 12.58 -9.13 4.34
N TYR A 167 11.73 -8.17 3.97
CA TYR A 167 11.52 -7.80 2.57
C TYR A 167 12.79 -7.21 1.94
N ASP A 168 13.05 -7.60 0.70
CA ASP A 168 14.18 -7.13 -0.11
C ASP A 168 13.86 -5.83 -0.85
N VAL A 169 12.58 -5.60 -1.17
CA VAL A 169 12.10 -4.47 -1.97
C VAL A 169 10.86 -3.85 -1.33
N VAL A 170 10.85 -2.53 -1.20
CA VAL A 170 9.66 -1.75 -0.84
C VAL A 170 9.23 -0.93 -2.04
N GLU A 171 8.00 -1.15 -2.50
CA GLU A 171 7.34 -0.36 -3.53
C GLU A 171 6.39 0.64 -2.87
N ILE A 172 6.50 1.91 -3.23
CA ILE A 172 5.58 2.96 -2.80
C ILE A 172 4.45 3.08 -3.83
N HIS A 173 3.22 2.82 -3.41
CA HIS A 173 2.06 2.94 -4.30
C HIS A 173 1.72 4.40 -4.59
N GLY A 174 2.17 4.91 -5.72
CA GLY A 174 1.96 6.30 -6.16
C GLY A 174 0.98 6.47 -7.33
N ALA A 175 0.14 5.46 -7.60
CA ALA A 175 -0.71 5.40 -8.81
C ALA A 175 -2.21 5.24 -8.48
N HIS A 176 -3.00 4.90 -9.49
CA HIS A 176 -4.40 4.46 -9.47
C HIS A 176 -5.41 5.43 -8.83
N GLY A 177 -5.07 6.69 -8.64
CA GLY A 177 -5.95 7.66 -7.99
C GLY A 177 -6.04 7.45 -6.47
N TYR A 178 -5.02 6.83 -5.85
CA TYR A 178 -4.87 6.74 -4.41
C TYR A 178 -4.11 7.95 -3.86
N LEU A 179 -3.89 8.04 -2.58
CA LEU A 179 -3.51 9.26 -1.88
C LEU A 179 -2.34 10.03 -2.54
N ILE A 180 -1.23 9.37 -2.86
CA ILE A 180 -0.07 10.02 -3.49
C ILE A 180 -0.43 10.55 -4.87
N HIS A 181 -1.19 9.79 -5.67
CA HIS A 181 -1.66 10.26 -6.97
C HIS A 181 -2.67 11.41 -6.83
N GLU A 182 -3.52 11.38 -5.81
CA GLU A 182 -4.49 12.46 -5.53
C GLU A 182 -3.79 13.79 -5.31
N PHE A 183 -2.69 13.82 -4.54
CA PHE A 183 -1.89 15.03 -4.38
C PHE A 183 -1.32 15.56 -5.69
N ARG A 184 -0.89 14.68 -6.59
CA ARG A 184 -0.29 15.05 -7.88
C ARG A 184 -1.30 15.58 -8.89
N SER A 185 -2.53 15.08 -8.85
CA SER A 185 -3.57 15.39 -9.84
C SER A 185 -4.27 16.71 -9.54
N PRO A 186 -4.33 17.67 -10.48
CA PRO A 186 -5.12 18.89 -10.30
C PRO A 186 -6.63 18.63 -10.29
N LEU A 187 -7.09 17.41 -10.61
CA LEU A 187 -8.51 17.04 -10.55
C LEU A 187 -8.95 16.75 -9.11
N SER A 188 -8.06 16.20 -8.28
CA SER A 188 -8.32 15.82 -6.88
C SER A 188 -7.64 16.71 -5.86
N ASN A 189 -6.70 17.56 -6.28
CA ASN A 189 -5.98 18.50 -5.42
C ASN A 189 -6.28 19.94 -5.85
N ARG A 190 -7.07 20.64 -5.03
CA ARG A 190 -7.45 22.05 -5.18
C ARG A 190 -6.85 22.94 -4.09
N ARG A 191 -5.84 22.44 -3.39
CA ARG A 191 -5.14 23.19 -2.33
C ARG A 191 -4.47 24.44 -2.89
N THR A 192 -4.39 25.45 -2.02
CA THR A 192 -3.75 26.75 -2.33
C THR A 192 -2.47 26.98 -1.50
N ASP A 193 -2.11 26.00 -0.66
CA ASP A 193 -0.91 25.99 0.16
C ASP A 193 0.31 25.37 -0.55
N SER A 194 1.36 25.05 0.22
CA SER A 194 2.59 24.46 -0.30
C SER A 194 2.44 23.04 -0.90
N TYR A 195 1.28 22.41 -0.80
CA TYR A 195 0.97 21.09 -1.35
C TYR A 195 0.04 21.13 -2.57
N GLY A 196 -0.36 22.33 -3.03
CA GLY A 196 -1.29 22.50 -4.15
C GLY A 196 -0.89 23.56 -5.16
N GLY A 197 -1.74 23.81 -6.14
CA GLY A 197 -1.51 24.79 -7.21
C GLY A 197 -0.47 24.32 -8.23
N SER A 198 0.79 24.68 -8.09
CA SER A 198 1.86 24.35 -9.04
C SER A 198 2.17 22.84 -9.10
N ALA A 199 2.73 22.38 -10.21
CA ALA A 199 3.17 20.98 -10.36
C ALA A 199 4.22 20.61 -9.30
N GLU A 200 5.10 21.55 -8.96
CA GLU A 200 6.11 21.37 -7.91
C GLU A 200 5.47 21.12 -6.53
N ASN A 201 4.51 21.96 -6.14
CA ASN A 201 3.79 21.81 -4.88
C ASN A 201 3.01 20.49 -4.81
N ARG A 202 2.32 20.12 -5.90
CA ARG A 202 1.58 18.85 -5.96
C ARG A 202 2.45 17.60 -5.87
N GLN A 203 3.74 17.71 -6.20
CA GLN A 203 4.70 16.60 -6.03
C GLN A 203 5.31 16.53 -4.63
N ARG A 204 5.18 17.57 -3.81
CA ARG A 204 5.83 17.70 -2.51
C ARG A 204 5.55 16.52 -1.59
N PHE A 205 4.30 16.14 -1.43
CA PHE A 205 3.92 14.98 -0.60
C PHE A 205 4.60 13.69 -1.07
N ALA A 206 4.53 13.39 -2.37
CA ALA A 206 5.19 12.21 -2.95
C ALA A 206 6.71 12.19 -2.67
N LEU A 207 7.37 13.34 -2.84
CA LEU A 207 8.81 13.45 -2.60
C LEU A 207 9.17 13.33 -1.12
N GLN A 208 8.34 13.84 -0.21
CA GLN A 208 8.52 13.65 1.23
C GLN A 208 8.39 12.18 1.62
N VAL A 209 7.37 11.48 1.12
CA VAL A 209 7.20 10.03 1.34
C VAL A 209 8.41 9.26 0.82
N VAL A 210 8.87 9.51 -0.42
CA VAL A 210 10.03 8.83 -0.99
C VAL A 210 11.30 9.06 -0.16
N ARG A 211 11.55 10.29 0.29
CA ARG A 211 12.70 10.62 1.15
C ARG A 211 12.61 9.91 2.50
N ALA A 212 11.46 10.00 3.17
CA ALA A 212 11.26 9.39 4.48
C ALA A 212 11.38 7.85 4.42
N VAL A 213 10.79 7.21 3.40
CA VAL A 213 10.96 5.76 3.18
C VAL A 213 12.42 5.43 2.89
N ARG A 214 13.11 6.22 2.04
CA ARG A 214 14.52 5.98 1.71
C ARG A 214 15.43 6.10 2.93
N GLU A 215 15.20 7.09 3.78
CA GLU A 215 15.92 7.27 5.05
C GLU A 215 15.63 6.13 6.03
N ALA A 216 14.43 5.61 6.02
CA ALA A 216 13.99 4.53 6.92
C ALA A 216 14.60 3.15 6.57
N VAL A 217 14.90 2.89 5.29
CA VAL A 217 15.39 1.57 4.81
C VAL A 217 16.88 1.54 4.47
N GLY A 218 17.57 2.68 4.45
CA GLY A 218 19.03 2.77 4.19
C GLY A 218 19.42 2.89 2.72
#